data_a25909609afde90e076744689ceb484c
#
_entry.id   a25909609afde90e076744689ceb484c
#
_cell.length_a   1.000
_cell.length_b   1.000
_cell.length_c   1.000
_cell.angle_alpha   90.00
_cell.angle_beta   90.00
_cell.angle_gamma   90.00
#
_symmetry.space_group_name_H-M   'P 1'
#
loop_
_entity.id
_entity.type
_entity.pdbx_description
1 polymer ?
#
loop_
_entity_poly.entity_id
_entity_poly.type
_entity_poly.pdbx_seq_one_letter_code
_entity_poly.pdbx_strand_id
1 'polypeptide(L)'
;KGSYDIYVQNGMIEIYSIRDKNGNPHVTFEVRNGKMHQCKGKQNKMPKFKYIPAIQKVIQQQKWEIIEDVENTFHFKKNGKLYNLLDFPKNKVFTFKGDIDLSHSNLTKLPDLSNVVMLFGSFNCSGNQLSSLEGSPQRILGDFNCSHNVLDTLKGAPLKVDGYFDCSYNNLTVLEEKPQTIRNNFNYTHNPIALIQTIQNQKNRQT
;
A
#
# COMPACT_ATOMS: atom_id res chain seq x y z
N LYS A 1 2.54 -3.63 -22.89
CA LYS A 1 2.87 -2.23 -23.19
C LYS A 1 1.56 -1.46 -23.17
N GLY A 2 1.35 -0.55 -22.20
CA GLY A 2 0.19 0.34 -22.17
C GLY A 2 0.41 1.52 -23.10
N SER A 3 -0.64 1.99 -23.78
CA SER A 3 -0.62 3.23 -24.56
C SER A 3 -0.98 4.41 -23.67
N TYR A 4 -0.43 5.59 -23.99
CA TYR A 4 -0.75 6.84 -23.33
C TYR A 4 -1.52 7.70 -24.33
N ASP A 5 -2.75 8.09 -23.98
CA ASP A 5 -3.54 9.01 -24.80
C ASP A 5 -3.59 10.37 -24.11
N ILE A 6 -3.41 11.41 -24.91
CA ILE A 6 -3.49 12.81 -24.48
C ILE A 6 -4.88 13.33 -24.86
N TYR A 7 -5.61 13.85 -23.86
CA TYR A 7 -6.81 14.64 -24.08
C TYR A 7 -6.51 16.08 -23.70
N VAL A 8 -6.54 16.99 -24.65
CA VAL A 8 -6.42 18.43 -24.42
C VAL A 8 -7.82 19.01 -24.31
N GLN A 9 -8.20 19.50 -23.13
CA GLN A 9 -9.39 20.36 -22.99
C GLN A 9 -8.93 21.81 -22.75
N ASN A 10 -9.31 22.68 -23.67
CA ASN A 10 -9.20 24.14 -23.57
C ASN A 10 -7.81 24.75 -23.33
N GLY A 11 -6.73 24.16 -23.86
CA GLY A 11 -5.41 24.79 -23.88
C GLY A 11 -4.69 25.03 -22.54
N MET A 12 -5.40 24.90 -21.40
CA MET A 12 -4.85 25.13 -20.06
C MET A 12 -4.71 23.87 -19.22
N ILE A 13 -5.46 22.82 -19.52
CA ILE A 13 -5.45 21.54 -18.78
C ILE A 13 -5.25 20.42 -19.77
N GLU A 14 -4.25 19.58 -19.50
CA GLU A 14 -3.94 18.38 -20.26
C GLU A 14 -4.31 17.16 -19.40
N ILE A 15 -5.06 16.22 -19.99
CA ILE A 15 -5.43 14.96 -19.33
C ILE A 15 -4.71 13.82 -20.03
N TYR A 16 -3.91 13.10 -19.28
CA TYR A 16 -3.21 11.91 -19.74
C TYR A 16 -3.79 10.66 -19.06
N SER A 17 -3.70 9.51 -19.71
CA SER A 17 -4.10 8.26 -19.07
C SER A 17 -3.19 7.09 -19.41
N ILE A 18 -2.98 6.22 -18.42
CA ILE A 18 -2.41 4.89 -18.64
C ILE A 18 -3.57 3.95 -18.92
N ARG A 19 -3.53 3.25 -20.05
CA ARG A 19 -4.59 2.34 -20.52
C ARG A 19 -4.06 0.93 -20.70
N ASP A 20 -4.93 -0.06 -20.61
CA ASP A 20 -4.62 -1.43 -21.01
C ASP A 20 -4.65 -1.60 -22.55
N LYS A 21 -4.39 -2.83 -23.00
CA LYS A 21 -4.41 -3.18 -24.44
C LYS A 21 -5.80 -3.03 -25.10
N ASN A 22 -6.86 -2.94 -24.31
CA ASN A 22 -8.24 -2.78 -24.76
C ASN A 22 -8.68 -1.31 -24.71
N GLY A 23 -7.77 -0.38 -24.38
CA GLY A 23 -8.07 1.04 -24.26
C GLY A 23 -8.74 1.47 -22.95
N ASN A 24 -8.92 0.57 -21.97
CA ASN A 24 -9.53 0.93 -20.69
C ASN A 24 -8.57 1.76 -19.84
N PRO A 25 -8.98 2.93 -19.34
CA PRO A 25 -8.12 3.77 -18.49
C PRO A 25 -7.99 3.16 -17.09
N HIS A 26 -6.79 3.18 -16.56
CA HIS A 26 -6.47 2.69 -15.21
C HIS A 26 -5.89 3.78 -14.31
N VAL A 27 -5.18 4.74 -14.89
CA VAL A 27 -4.64 5.91 -14.19
C VAL A 27 -4.86 7.13 -15.05
N THR A 28 -5.26 8.23 -14.43
CA THR A 28 -5.45 9.52 -15.08
C THR A 28 -4.57 10.56 -14.40
N PHE A 29 -3.94 11.40 -15.20
CA PHE A 29 -3.15 12.55 -14.76
C PHE A 29 -3.82 13.82 -15.23
N GLU A 30 -3.87 14.82 -14.36
CA GLU A 30 -4.17 16.19 -14.72
C GLU A 30 -2.89 17.01 -14.67
N VAL A 31 -2.56 17.63 -15.78
CA VAL A 31 -1.33 18.42 -15.95
C VAL A 31 -1.69 19.82 -16.43
N ARG A 32 -1.05 20.83 -15.85
CA ARG A 32 -1.20 22.24 -16.23
C ARG A 32 0.18 22.85 -16.33
N ASN A 33 0.53 23.36 -17.52
CA ASN A 33 1.84 23.99 -17.79
C ASN A 33 3.03 23.11 -17.33
N GLY A 34 3.01 21.81 -17.67
CA GLY A 34 4.05 20.87 -17.27
C GLY A 34 4.07 20.49 -15.77
N LYS A 35 3.06 20.89 -15.00
CA LYS A 35 2.91 20.59 -13.59
C LYS A 35 1.78 19.59 -13.38
N MET A 36 2.09 18.44 -12.79
CA MET A 36 1.10 17.42 -12.45
C MET A 36 0.38 17.82 -11.17
N HIS A 37 -0.93 18.02 -11.27
CA HIS A 37 -1.83 18.34 -10.15
C HIS A 37 -2.57 17.13 -9.61
N GLN A 38 -2.93 16.18 -10.47
CA GLN A 38 -3.61 14.97 -10.04
C GLN A 38 -2.99 13.71 -10.65
N CYS A 39 -2.99 12.64 -9.87
CA CYS A 39 -2.72 11.28 -10.29
C CYS A 39 -3.73 10.35 -9.62
N LYS A 40 -4.75 9.94 -10.34
CA LYS A 40 -5.87 9.15 -9.80
C LYS A 40 -6.00 7.82 -10.52
N GLY A 41 -6.33 6.79 -9.77
CA GLY A 41 -6.76 5.49 -10.27
C GLY A 41 -8.25 5.48 -10.61
N LYS A 42 -8.78 4.27 -10.82
CA LYS A 42 -10.20 4.06 -11.12
C LYS A 42 -11.09 4.64 -10.01
N GLN A 43 -12.17 5.33 -10.39
CA GLN A 43 -13.15 5.98 -9.50
C GLN A 43 -12.51 7.03 -8.57
N ASN A 44 -11.53 7.77 -9.04
CA ASN A 44 -10.79 8.78 -8.31
C ASN A 44 -10.06 8.29 -7.04
N LYS A 45 -9.88 6.96 -6.92
CA LYS A 45 -9.10 6.35 -5.85
C LYS A 45 -7.61 6.46 -6.11
N MET A 46 -6.80 6.10 -5.10
CA MET A 46 -5.37 5.93 -5.28
C MET A 46 -5.08 4.92 -6.41
N PRO A 47 -4.08 5.14 -7.27
CA PRO A 47 -3.67 4.17 -8.27
C PRO A 47 -3.23 2.85 -7.61
N LYS A 48 -3.62 1.71 -8.20
CA LYS A 48 -3.13 0.42 -7.71
C LYS A 48 -1.61 0.31 -7.89
N PHE A 49 -0.96 -0.32 -6.93
CA PHE A 49 0.51 -0.46 -6.88
C PHE A 49 1.12 -0.98 -8.18
N LYS A 50 0.50 -1.94 -8.85
CA LYS A 50 0.98 -2.48 -10.13
C LYS A 50 1.20 -1.44 -11.23
N TYR A 51 0.58 -0.26 -11.12
CA TYR A 51 0.74 0.83 -12.08
C TYR A 51 1.84 1.84 -11.68
N ILE A 52 2.34 1.79 -10.44
CA ILE A 52 3.35 2.74 -9.94
C ILE A 52 4.60 2.80 -10.83
N PRO A 53 5.19 1.69 -11.29
CA PRO A 53 6.34 1.76 -12.20
C PRO A 53 6.03 2.49 -13.52
N ALA A 54 4.81 2.30 -14.06
CA ALA A 54 4.39 3.00 -15.26
C ALA A 54 4.14 4.50 -15.00
N ILE A 55 3.51 4.84 -13.87
CA ILE A 55 3.30 6.22 -13.41
C ILE A 55 4.64 6.97 -13.32
N GLN A 56 5.60 6.40 -12.61
CA GLN A 56 6.93 7.01 -12.41
C GLN A 56 7.67 7.19 -13.74
N LYS A 57 7.59 6.19 -14.62
CA LYS A 57 8.17 6.28 -15.96
C LYS A 57 7.56 7.42 -16.80
N VAL A 58 6.22 7.58 -16.77
CA VAL A 58 5.54 8.67 -17.49
C VAL A 58 5.98 10.02 -16.97
N ILE A 59 5.95 10.22 -15.66
CA ILE A 59 6.37 11.48 -15.02
C ILE A 59 7.81 11.84 -15.43
N GLN A 60 8.71 10.85 -15.41
CA GLN A 60 10.10 11.03 -15.80
C GLN A 60 10.26 11.37 -17.30
N GLN A 61 9.56 10.66 -18.19
CA GLN A 61 9.62 10.88 -19.65
C GLN A 61 9.06 12.23 -20.03
N GLN A 62 7.95 12.64 -19.41
CA GLN A 62 7.29 13.92 -19.67
C GLN A 62 7.96 15.08 -18.93
N LYS A 63 8.87 14.78 -17.98
CA LYS A 63 9.55 15.77 -17.13
C LYS A 63 8.59 16.66 -16.35
N TRP A 64 7.44 16.10 -15.91
CA TRP A 64 6.48 16.86 -15.13
C TRP A 64 7.00 17.17 -13.75
N GLU A 65 6.75 18.40 -13.28
CA GLU A 65 6.90 18.76 -11.88
C GLU A 65 5.68 18.23 -11.11
N ILE A 66 5.90 17.46 -10.03
CA ILE A 66 4.83 16.95 -9.17
C ILE A 66 4.47 18.02 -8.14
N ILE A 67 3.24 18.56 -8.22
CA ILE A 67 2.74 19.59 -7.31
C ILE A 67 1.86 19.00 -6.22
N GLU A 68 0.87 18.20 -6.60
CA GLU A 68 -0.13 17.58 -5.74
C GLU A 68 -0.15 16.06 -5.96
N ASP A 69 -0.92 15.33 -5.15
CA ASP A 69 -1.02 13.86 -5.20
C ASP A 69 0.34 13.13 -5.21
N VAL A 70 1.31 13.69 -4.53
CA VAL A 70 2.69 13.17 -4.48
C VAL A 70 2.70 11.71 -4.02
N GLU A 71 1.91 11.40 -2.99
CA GLU A 71 1.76 10.06 -2.42
C GLU A 71 1.18 9.07 -3.43
N ASN A 72 0.25 9.50 -4.29
CA ASN A 72 -0.35 8.65 -5.33
C ASN A 72 0.67 8.20 -6.40
N THR A 73 1.82 8.83 -6.44
CA THR A 73 2.94 8.47 -7.33
C THR A 73 4.05 7.72 -6.60
N PHE A 74 3.84 7.38 -5.33
CA PHE A 74 4.86 6.82 -4.44
C PHE A 74 6.09 7.71 -4.29
N HIS A 75 5.85 9.01 -4.22
CA HIS A 75 6.86 10.01 -3.89
C HIS A 75 6.51 10.71 -2.57
N PHE A 76 7.49 11.34 -1.97
CA PHE A 76 7.31 12.22 -0.81
C PHE A 76 8.31 13.37 -0.84
N LYS A 77 7.98 14.48 -0.18
CA LYS A 77 8.86 15.65 -0.08
C LYS A 77 9.53 15.67 1.30
N LYS A 78 10.84 15.85 1.32
CA LYS A 78 11.63 16.04 2.54
C LYS A 78 12.61 17.21 2.31
N ASN A 79 12.53 18.24 3.16
CA ASN A 79 13.34 19.47 3.03
C ASN A 79 13.25 20.09 1.62
N GLY A 80 12.04 20.16 1.07
CA GLY A 80 11.77 20.71 -0.28
C GLY A 80 12.19 19.83 -1.46
N LYS A 81 12.90 18.73 -1.22
CA LYS A 81 13.34 17.78 -2.25
C LYS A 81 12.37 16.61 -2.37
N LEU A 82 12.07 16.22 -3.62
CA LEU A 82 11.24 15.07 -3.94
C LEU A 82 12.08 13.78 -3.93
N TYR A 83 11.52 12.73 -3.33
CA TYR A 83 12.11 11.39 -3.27
C TYR A 83 11.10 10.34 -3.70
N ASN A 84 11.57 9.31 -4.40
CA ASN A 84 10.79 8.10 -4.64
C ASN A 84 10.80 7.23 -3.37
N LEU A 85 9.62 6.81 -2.92
CA LEU A 85 9.45 5.98 -1.73
C LEU A 85 10.21 4.64 -1.84
N LEU A 86 10.22 4.03 -3.03
CA LEU A 86 10.81 2.72 -3.25
C LEU A 86 12.35 2.76 -3.35
N ASP A 87 12.90 3.90 -3.81
CA ASP A 87 14.33 4.09 -4.04
C ASP A 87 15.02 4.90 -2.94
N PHE A 88 14.28 5.26 -1.87
CA PHE A 88 14.87 6.02 -0.78
C PHE A 88 15.94 5.19 -0.05
N PRO A 89 17.12 5.76 0.26
CA PRO A 89 18.23 5.01 0.85
C PRO A 89 17.84 4.27 2.13
N LYS A 90 18.11 2.95 2.17
CA LYS A 90 17.71 2.06 3.28
C LYS A 90 18.41 2.36 4.61
N ASN A 91 19.57 3.01 4.58
CA ASN A 91 20.26 3.48 5.76
C ASN A 91 19.72 4.80 6.33
N LYS A 92 18.67 5.36 5.73
CA LYS A 92 18.00 6.58 6.20
C LYS A 92 16.55 6.29 6.53
N VAL A 93 16.13 6.73 7.71
CA VAL A 93 14.74 6.60 8.17
C VAL A 93 13.94 7.87 7.88
N PHE A 94 12.65 7.73 7.71
CA PHE A 94 11.74 8.84 7.45
C PHE A 94 10.30 8.52 7.87
N THR A 95 9.44 9.53 7.85
CA THR A 95 8.01 9.40 8.01
C THR A 95 7.32 9.62 6.67
N PHE A 96 6.26 8.86 6.40
CA PHE A 96 5.44 9.01 5.20
C PHE A 96 4.03 9.48 5.60
N LYS A 97 3.48 10.43 4.85
CA LYS A 97 2.10 10.93 5.02
C LYS A 97 1.26 10.46 3.84
N GLY A 98 0.14 9.81 4.13
CA GLY A 98 -0.75 9.23 3.15
C GLY A 98 -0.90 7.72 3.32
N ASP A 99 -1.90 7.15 2.67
CA ASP A 99 -2.11 5.70 2.66
C ASP A 99 -1.16 5.02 1.68
N ILE A 100 -0.85 3.76 1.97
CA ILE A 100 -0.12 2.87 1.05
C ILE A 100 -1.04 1.70 0.71
N ASP A 101 -1.51 1.65 -0.54
CA ASP A 101 -2.35 0.56 -1.03
C ASP A 101 -1.59 -0.34 -2.02
N LEU A 102 -1.24 -1.53 -1.54
CA LEU A 102 -0.61 -2.61 -2.30
C LEU A 102 -1.59 -3.76 -2.57
N SER A 103 -2.88 -3.59 -2.30
CA SER A 103 -3.86 -4.66 -2.39
C SER A 103 -4.03 -5.19 -3.82
N HIS A 104 -4.35 -6.48 -3.93
CA HIS A 104 -4.63 -7.15 -5.21
C HIS A 104 -3.59 -6.88 -6.31
N SER A 105 -2.30 -6.91 -5.94
CA SER A 105 -1.18 -6.59 -6.83
C SER A 105 -0.32 -7.81 -7.19
N ASN A 106 -0.79 -9.02 -6.87
CA ASN A 106 -0.10 -10.30 -7.09
C ASN A 106 1.30 -10.35 -6.46
N LEU A 107 1.49 -9.70 -5.31
CA LEU A 107 2.76 -9.66 -4.62
C LEU A 107 3.00 -10.97 -3.87
N THR A 108 4.21 -11.51 -4.02
CA THR A 108 4.73 -12.60 -3.19
C THR A 108 5.63 -12.10 -2.07
N LYS A 109 6.07 -10.83 -2.17
CA LYS A 109 6.86 -10.11 -1.16
C LYS A 109 6.45 -8.65 -1.13
N LEU A 110 6.51 -8.01 0.02
CA LEU A 110 6.35 -6.57 0.13
C LEU A 110 7.57 -5.86 -0.48
N PRO A 111 7.39 -4.66 -1.07
CA PRO A 111 8.52 -3.76 -1.27
C PRO A 111 9.11 -3.42 0.10
N ASP A 112 10.42 -3.27 0.17
CA ASP A 112 11.08 -2.94 1.44
C ASP A 112 10.80 -1.49 1.83
N LEU A 113 9.88 -1.30 2.79
CA LEU A 113 9.51 -0.04 3.42
C LEU A 113 9.89 -0.01 4.91
N SER A 114 10.80 -0.90 5.35
CA SER A 114 11.23 -1.01 6.74
C SER A 114 11.88 0.27 7.29
N ASN A 115 12.38 1.15 6.41
CA ASN A 115 12.92 2.44 6.76
C ASN A 115 11.85 3.55 6.92
N VAL A 116 10.58 3.26 6.65
CA VAL A 116 9.43 4.10 7.05
C VAL A 116 9.15 3.85 8.53
N VAL A 117 9.72 4.68 9.41
CA VAL A 117 9.55 4.51 10.86
C VAL A 117 8.15 4.84 11.34
N MET A 118 7.41 5.67 10.58
CA MET A 118 6.03 6.02 10.89
C MET A 118 5.27 6.34 9.60
N LEU A 119 4.15 5.66 9.41
CA LEU A 119 3.17 5.92 8.36
C LEU A 119 1.99 6.70 8.96
N PHE A 120 1.79 7.94 8.50
CA PHE A 120 0.62 8.75 8.83
C PHE A 120 -0.53 8.44 7.85
N GLY A 121 -1.09 7.27 7.97
CA GLY A 121 -2.13 6.72 7.11
C GLY A 121 -2.30 5.23 7.36
N SER A 122 -3.05 4.58 6.50
CA SER A 122 -3.31 3.15 6.51
C SER A 122 -2.38 2.41 5.56
N PHE A 123 -2.14 1.13 5.84
CA PHE A 123 -1.37 0.23 5.00
C PHE A 123 -2.24 -0.96 4.60
N ASN A 124 -2.47 -1.14 3.32
CA ASN A 124 -3.26 -2.24 2.80
C ASN A 124 -2.43 -3.11 1.84
N CYS A 125 -2.15 -4.34 2.23
CA CYS A 125 -1.50 -5.35 1.39
C CYS A 125 -2.36 -6.60 1.22
N SER A 126 -3.68 -6.49 1.38
CA SER A 126 -4.62 -7.59 1.28
C SER A 126 -4.74 -8.17 -0.13
N GLY A 127 -5.20 -9.41 -0.25
CA GLY A 127 -5.49 -10.05 -1.54
C GLY A 127 -4.25 -10.27 -2.40
N ASN A 128 -3.14 -10.64 -1.79
CA ASN A 128 -1.88 -10.97 -2.45
C ASN A 128 -1.49 -12.44 -2.18
N GLN A 129 -0.24 -12.79 -2.39
CA GLN A 129 0.35 -14.11 -2.15
C GLN A 129 1.54 -14.01 -1.18
N LEU A 130 1.40 -13.12 -0.17
CA LEU A 130 2.46 -12.87 0.80
C LEU A 130 2.58 -14.03 1.78
N SER A 131 3.80 -14.53 1.97
CA SER A 131 4.16 -15.51 3.02
C SER A 131 4.82 -14.85 4.24
N SER A 132 5.16 -13.55 4.16
CA SER A 132 5.78 -12.76 5.21
C SER A 132 5.38 -11.31 5.06
N LEU A 133 5.43 -10.56 6.18
CA LEU A 133 5.21 -9.10 6.24
C LEU A 133 6.53 -8.33 6.31
N GLU A 134 7.68 -9.00 6.09
CA GLU A 134 8.98 -8.33 6.01
C GLU A 134 8.97 -7.22 4.96
N GLY A 135 9.49 -6.06 5.33
CA GLY A 135 9.40 -4.84 4.53
C GLY A 135 8.28 -3.89 4.93
N SER A 136 7.43 -4.24 5.89
CA SER A 136 6.41 -3.32 6.41
C SER A 136 7.02 -2.09 7.08
N PRO A 137 6.32 -0.93 7.07
CA PRO A 137 6.64 0.20 7.94
C PRO A 137 6.58 -0.20 9.42
N GLN A 138 7.38 0.49 10.28
CA GLN A 138 7.50 0.10 11.68
C GLN A 138 6.28 0.48 12.53
N ARG A 139 5.66 1.62 12.26
CA ARG A 139 4.45 2.09 12.95
C ARG A 139 3.44 2.62 11.96
N ILE A 140 2.18 2.22 12.13
CA ILE A 140 1.02 2.62 11.33
C ILE A 140 0.07 3.41 12.23
N LEU A 141 -0.28 4.65 11.86
CA LEU A 141 -1.25 5.46 12.61
C LEU A 141 -2.70 5.16 12.21
N GLY A 142 -2.92 4.69 10.98
CA GLY A 142 -4.19 4.16 10.50
C GLY A 142 -4.33 2.65 10.68
N ASP A 143 -5.06 2.03 9.78
CA ASP A 143 -5.31 0.59 9.75
C ASP A 143 -4.19 -0.17 9.04
N PHE A 144 -4.00 -1.42 9.43
CA PHE A 144 -3.13 -2.35 8.73
C PHE A 144 -3.96 -3.57 8.28
N ASN A 145 -4.04 -3.78 6.98
CA ASN A 145 -4.78 -4.89 6.40
C ASN A 145 -3.83 -5.80 5.58
N CYS A 146 -3.60 -7.01 6.08
CA CYS A 146 -2.88 -8.09 5.40
C CYS A 146 -3.76 -9.33 5.18
N SER A 147 -5.08 -9.18 5.19
CA SER A 147 -6.02 -10.28 4.97
C SER A 147 -5.89 -10.90 3.57
N HIS A 148 -6.42 -12.12 3.40
CA HIS A 148 -6.40 -12.80 2.11
C HIS A 148 -4.99 -12.91 1.50
N ASN A 149 -4.07 -13.48 2.27
CA ASN A 149 -2.71 -13.84 1.85
C ASN A 149 -2.44 -15.30 2.20
N VAL A 150 -1.18 -15.73 2.20
CA VAL A 150 -0.75 -17.09 2.55
C VAL A 150 0.20 -17.08 3.75
N LEU A 151 -0.01 -16.14 4.68
CA LEU A 151 0.81 -15.98 5.88
C LEU A 151 0.62 -17.17 6.82
N ASP A 152 1.71 -17.81 7.23
CA ASP A 152 1.77 -18.82 8.30
C ASP A 152 2.19 -18.24 9.64
N THR A 153 2.90 -17.10 9.62
CA THR A 153 3.29 -16.29 10.78
C THR A 153 3.05 -14.81 10.50
N LEU A 154 3.15 -13.96 11.54
CA LEU A 154 3.10 -12.51 11.41
C LEU A 154 4.50 -11.87 11.35
N LYS A 155 5.52 -12.65 10.92
CA LYS A 155 6.89 -12.18 10.81
C LYS A 155 6.99 -10.93 9.93
N GLY A 156 7.62 -9.89 10.47
CA GLY A 156 7.76 -8.60 9.80
C GLY A 156 6.55 -7.67 9.94
N ALA A 157 5.55 -8.03 10.75
CA ALA A 157 4.46 -7.11 11.06
C ALA A 157 4.96 -5.80 11.70
N PRO A 158 4.23 -4.68 11.56
CA PRO A 158 4.54 -3.44 12.25
C PRO A 158 4.66 -3.62 13.76
N LEU A 159 5.51 -2.84 14.41
CA LEU A 159 5.61 -2.84 15.87
C LEU A 159 4.35 -2.30 16.55
N LYS A 160 3.70 -1.31 15.91
CA LYS A 160 2.48 -0.66 16.43
C LYS A 160 1.52 -0.33 15.31
N VAL A 161 0.23 -0.57 15.58
CA VAL A 161 -0.90 -0.17 14.73
C VAL A 161 -1.89 0.60 15.60
N ASP A 162 -2.12 1.87 15.29
CA ASP A 162 -3.03 2.71 16.06
C ASP A 162 -4.50 2.55 15.59
N GLY A 163 -4.73 1.93 14.42
CA GLY A 163 -6.03 1.53 13.89
C GLY A 163 -6.35 0.05 14.06
N TYR A 164 -7.12 -0.50 13.12
CA TYR A 164 -7.43 -1.92 13.02
C TYR A 164 -6.25 -2.70 12.47
N PHE A 165 -6.06 -3.93 12.96
CA PHE A 165 -5.15 -4.89 12.37
C PHE A 165 -5.95 -6.08 11.87
N ASP A 166 -6.00 -6.28 10.56
CA ASP A 166 -6.70 -7.39 9.91
C ASP A 166 -5.73 -8.34 9.23
N CYS A 167 -5.60 -9.56 9.79
CA CYS A 167 -4.86 -10.66 9.19
C CYS A 167 -5.77 -11.88 8.92
N SER A 168 -7.07 -11.67 8.77
CA SER A 168 -8.03 -12.74 8.46
C SER A 168 -7.74 -13.41 7.11
N TYR A 169 -8.28 -14.61 6.92
CA TYR A 169 -8.09 -15.37 5.67
C TYR A 169 -6.61 -15.58 5.32
N ASN A 170 -5.86 -16.16 6.24
CA ASN A 170 -4.48 -16.58 6.08
C ASN A 170 -4.31 -18.02 6.61
N ASN A 171 -3.08 -18.49 6.75
CA ASN A 171 -2.73 -19.83 7.22
C ASN A 171 -2.15 -19.82 8.64
N LEU A 172 -2.44 -18.77 9.46
CA LEU A 172 -1.84 -18.59 10.77
C LEU A 172 -2.25 -19.72 11.74
N THR A 173 -1.27 -20.38 12.30
CA THR A 173 -1.44 -21.38 13.37
C THR A 173 -1.08 -20.84 14.75
N VAL A 174 -0.32 -19.75 14.79
CA VAL A 174 0.09 -19.01 15.99
C VAL A 174 -0.05 -17.50 15.75
N LEU A 175 -0.12 -16.71 16.81
CA LEU A 175 -0.18 -15.25 16.77
C LEU A 175 1.08 -14.61 17.34
N GLU A 176 2.19 -15.33 17.28
CA GLU A 176 3.50 -14.79 17.59
C GLU A 176 3.88 -13.69 16.58
N GLU A 177 4.77 -12.80 16.97
CA GLU A 177 5.23 -11.68 16.15
C GLU A 177 4.13 -10.69 15.73
N LYS A 178 2.94 -10.76 16.36
CA LYS A 178 1.92 -9.72 16.19
C LYS A 178 2.42 -8.37 16.71
N PRO A 179 1.87 -7.24 16.27
CA PRO A 179 2.20 -5.92 16.79
C PRO A 179 2.12 -5.88 18.32
N GLN A 180 3.08 -5.22 18.97
CA GLN A 180 3.10 -5.02 20.43
C GLN A 180 1.88 -4.21 20.90
N THR A 181 1.36 -3.33 20.05
CA THR A 181 0.19 -2.51 20.32
C THR A 181 -0.71 -2.47 19.09
N ILE A 182 -1.97 -2.83 19.30
CA ILE A 182 -3.08 -2.64 18.37
C ILE A 182 -4.12 -1.89 19.18
N ARG A 183 -4.46 -0.65 18.78
CA ARG A 183 -5.37 0.17 19.61
C ARG A 183 -6.84 -0.16 19.39
N ASN A 184 -7.21 -0.53 18.16
CA ASN A 184 -8.57 -0.89 17.84
C ASN A 184 -8.72 -2.42 17.76
N ASN A 185 -9.50 -2.92 16.83
CA ASN A 185 -9.78 -4.36 16.73
C ASN A 185 -8.63 -5.12 16.05
N PHE A 186 -8.43 -6.36 16.49
CA PHE A 186 -7.52 -7.34 15.91
C PHE A 186 -8.34 -8.50 15.33
N ASN A 187 -8.39 -8.57 14.00
CA ASN A 187 -9.12 -9.60 13.27
C ASN A 187 -8.15 -10.66 12.72
N TYR A 188 -8.27 -11.88 13.23
CA TYR A 188 -7.54 -13.07 12.76
C TYR A 188 -8.49 -14.22 12.40
N THR A 189 -9.75 -13.94 12.12
CA THR A 189 -10.74 -14.94 11.72
C THR A 189 -10.34 -15.64 10.43
N HIS A 190 -10.91 -16.82 10.17
CA HIS A 190 -10.58 -17.63 9.00
C HIS A 190 -9.07 -17.97 8.88
N ASN A 191 -8.45 -18.19 10.04
CA ASN A 191 -7.13 -18.79 10.17
C ASN A 191 -7.25 -20.07 10.99
N PRO A 192 -6.37 -21.07 10.83
CA PRO A 192 -6.36 -22.29 11.64
C PRO A 192 -6.32 -22.01 13.14
N ILE A 193 -5.60 -21.00 13.60
CA ILE A 193 -5.51 -20.62 15.02
C ILE A 193 -6.88 -20.28 15.63
N ALA A 194 -7.77 -19.64 14.87
CA ALA A 194 -9.11 -19.27 15.36
C ALA A 194 -9.94 -20.51 15.71
N LEU A 195 -9.82 -21.57 14.90
CA LEU A 195 -10.47 -22.86 15.16
C LEU A 195 -9.84 -23.58 16.36
N ILE A 196 -8.52 -23.60 16.45
CA ILE A 196 -7.78 -24.23 17.57
C ILE A 196 -8.22 -23.63 18.91
N GLN A 197 -8.29 -22.30 19.00
CA GLN A 197 -8.73 -21.61 20.22
C GLN A 197 -10.19 -21.90 20.57
N THR A 198 -11.05 -22.01 19.57
CA THR A 198 -12.46 -22.36 19.77
C THR A 198 -12.58 -23.75 20.40
N ILE A 199 -11.86 -24.75 19.88
CA ILE A 199 -11.84 -26.13 20.38
C ILE A 199 -11.29 -26.19 21.82
N GLN A 200 -10.20 -25.46 22.10
CA GLN A 200 -9.61 -25.39 23.45
C GLN A 200 -10.59 -24.78 24.46
N ASN A 201 -11.26 -23.68 24.10
CA ASN A 201 -12.25 -23.04 24.98
C ASN A 201 -13.48 -23.93 25.24
N GLN A 202 -13.90 -24.75 24.28
CA GLN A 202 -14.98 -25.71 24.46
C GLN A 202 -14.58 -26.83 25.44
N LYS A 203 -13.37 -27.38 25.34
CA LYS A 203 -12.85 -28.41 26.26
C LYS A 203 -12.76 -27.88 27.69
N ASN A 204 -12.26 -26.65 27.89
CA ASN A 204 -12.13 -26.04 29.22
C ASN A 204 -13.48 -25.70 29.88
N ARG A 205 -14.59 -25.68 29.14
CA ARG A 205 -15.94 -25.47 29.68
C ARG A 205 -16.62 -26.79 30.08
N GLN A 206 -16.06 -27.92 29.71
CA GLN A 206 -16.57 -29.25 30.01
C GLN A 206 -15.85 -29.96 31.19
N THR A 207 -14.76 -29.34 31.67
CA THR A 207 -14.03 -29.69 32.91
C THR A 207 -14.40 -28.74 34.03
#